data_109582a04b73da80c0f7ba69fb9af2e4
#
_entry.id   109582a04b73da80c0f7ba69fb9af2e4
#
_cell.length_a   1.000
_cell.length_b   1.000
_cell.length_c   1.000
_cell.angle_alpha   90.00
_cell.angle_beta   90.00
_cell.angle_gamma   90.00
#
_symmetry.space_group_name_H-M   'P 1'
#
loop_
_entity.id
_entity.type
_entity.pdbx_description
1 polymer ?
#
loop_
_entity_poly.entity_id
_entity_poly.type
_entity_poly.pdbx_seq_one_letter_code
_entity_poly.pdbx_strand_id
1 'polypeptide(L)'
;MAKEFDSIDESLRDFIREQAVFFVATAPSEGGRINLSPKGYCDTFAVLDERTVAYLDLFGSGVETIAHLRDNGRITVMFCSFTRNSRILRLFGTGRVLRPDDAEFAVLIGHFGDRHAGVRALIVIDVERIADACGFAVPYYELVDERPVLDAHHHKASDEAYTRLIHRNRRSIDGLAALDADHPAP
;
A
#
# COMPACT_ATOMS: atom_id res chain seq x y z
N MET A 1 19.02 19.08 -2.00
CA MET A 1 19.61 17.98 -2.79
C MET A 1 18.96 16.70 -2.32
N ALA A 2 18.75 15.74 -3.20
CA ALA A 2 18.26 14.42 -2.79
C ALA A 2 19.32 13.77 -1.87
N LYS A 3 18.87 13.19 -0.77
CA LYS A 3 19.70 12.45 0.18
C LYS A 3 19.27 10.97 0.15
N GLU A 4 20.24 10.07 0.17
CA GLU A 4 20.01 8.64 0.36
C GLU A 4 20.27 8.25 1.81
N PHE A 5 19.56 7.21 2.27
CA PHE A 5 19.65 6.70 3.62
C PHE A 5 19.90 5.20 3.59
N ASP A 6 20.73 4.72 4.51
CA ASP A 6 21.07 3.31 4.59
C ASP A 6 19.95 2.48 5.25
N SER A 7 19.13 3.11 6.09
CA SER A 7 18.03 2.46 6.81
C SER A 7 16.90 3.44 7.14
N ILE A 8 15.73 2.90 7.48
CA ILE A 8 14.60 3.66 8.02
C ILE A 8 14.86 3.89 9.52
N ASP A 9 15.55 5.00 9.83
CA ASP A 9 15.81 5.42 11.20
C ASP A 9 14.55 5.99 11.88
N GLU A 10 14.65 6.36 13.16
CA GLU A 10 13.51 6.89 13.92
C GLU A 10 12.97 8.19 13.31
N SER A 11 13.82 9.06 12.78
CA SER A 11 13.39 10.30 12.10
C SER A 11 12.56 10.03 10.85
N LEU A 12 12.92 9.00 10.09
CA LEU A 12 12.13 8.57 8.92
C LEU A 12 10.84 7.88 9.33
N ARG A 13 10.86 7.09 10.42
CA ARG A 13 9.66 6.47 11.00
C ARG A 13 8.64 7.53 11.42
N ASP A 14 9.08 8.56 12.13
CA ASP A 14 8.23 9.66 12.55
C ASP A 14 7.66 10.41 11.35
N PHE A 15 8.50 10.73 10.37
CA PHE A 15 8.04 11.35 9.13
C PHE A 15 6.96 10.53 8.42
N ILE A 16 7.14 9.20 8.33
CA ILE A 16 6.17 8.28 7.70
C ILE A 16 4.84 8.30 8.49
N ARG A 17 4.89 8.23 9.82
CA ARG A 17 3.69 8.23 10.68
C ARG A 17 2.88 9.52 10.57
N GLU A 18 3.53 10.65 10.30
CA GLU A 18 2.86 11.95 10.11
C GLU A 18 2.06 12.04 8.81
N GLN A 19 2.28 11.14 7.85
CA GLN A 19 1.61 11.23 6.55
C GLN A 19 0.29 10.47 6.54
N ALA A 20 -0.82 11.17 6.34
CA ALA A 20 -2.16 10.60 6.26
C ALA A 20 -2.44 9.90 4.91
N VAL A 21 -1.57 10.09 3.92
CA VAL A 21 -1.67 9.48 2.59
C VAL A 21 -0.28 9.11 2.09
N PHE A 22 -0.19 7.94 1.47
CA PHE A 22 1.00 7.55 0.70
C PHE A 22 0.61 7.11 -0.71
N PHE A 23 1.58 7.06 -1.59
CA PHE A 23 1.35 6.69 -2.99
C PHE A 23 2.15 5.43 -3.31
N VAL A 24 1.51 4.53 -4.02
CA VAL A 24 2.13 3.27 -4.48
C VAL A 24 2.19 3.29 -5.99
N ALA A 25 3.39 3.09 -6.52
CA ALA A 25 3.64 2.94 -7.95
C ALA A 25 4.16 1.54 -8.25
N THR A 26 3.57 0.89 -9.25
CA THR A 26 4.00 -0.41 -9.79
C THR A 26 3.81 -0.41 -11.31
N ALA A 27 4.49 -1.31 -11.99
CA ALA A 27 4.36 -1.48 -13.43
C ALA A 27 4.51 -2.95 -13.81
N PRO A 28 3.90 -3.41 -14.91
CA PRO A 28 4.16 -4.74 -15.43
C PRO A 28 5.61 -4.87 -15.93
N SER A 29 6.09 -6.10 -16.08
CA SER A 29 7.45 -6.37 -16.59
C SER A 29 7.60 -5.95 -18.05
N GLU A 30 6.57 -6.17 -18.84
CA GLU A 30 6.52 -5.83 -20.27
C GLU A 30 5.20 -5.17 -20.64
N GLY A 31 5.28 -4.09 -21.41
CA GLY A 31 4.10 -3.36 -21.90
C GLY A 31 3.18 -2.85 -20.77
N GLY A 32 1.89 -2.69 -21.07
CA GLY A 32 0.86 -2.34 -20.11
C GLY A 32 0.97 -0.93 -19.52
N ARG A 33 0.19 -0.67 -18.46
CA ARG A 33 0.03 0.64 -17.84
C ARG A 33 0.71 0.71 -16.49
N ILE A 34 1.36 1.85 -16.22
CA ILE A 34 1.88 2.15 -14.89
C ILE A 34 0.71 2.38 -13.94
N ASN A 35 0.71 1.70 -12.82
CA ASN A 35 -0.20 1.95 -11.73
C ASN A 35 0.40 3.01 -10.79
N LEU A 36 -0.41 4.00 -10.43
CA LEU A 36 -0.12 4.98 -9.40
C LEU A 36 -1.37 5.19 -8.55
N SER A 37 -1.33 4.72 -7.32
CA SER A 37 -2.48 4.69 -6.43
C SER A 37 -2.21 5.45 -5.13
N PRO A 38 -3.05 6.43 -4.75
CA PRO A 38 -3.05 6.95 -3.39
C PRO A 38 -3.61 5.88 -2.44
N LYS A 39 -3.03 5.76 -1.27
CA LYS A 39 -3.45 4.91 -0.17
C LYS A 39 -3.63 5.76 1.08
N GLY A 40 -4.73 5.65 1.76
CA GLY A 40 -5.07 6.12 3.10
C GLY A 40 -5.39 4.86 3.89
N TYR A 41 -5.87 4.99 4.93
CA TYR A 41 -5.90 5.58 6.19
C TYR A 41 -4.53 5.66 6.91
N CYS A 42 -4.42 6.44 7.98
CA CYS A 42 -3.14 6.67 8.66
C CYS A 42 -2.58 5.41 9.37
N ASP A 43 -3.42 4.43 9.68
CA ASP A 43 -3.08 3.17 10.37
C ASP A 43 -2.90 1.96 9.42
N THR A 44 -2.91 2.18 8.11
CA THR A 44 -2.74 1.10 7.12
C THR A 44 -1.30 0.85 6.69
N PHE A 45 -0.32 1.60 7.21
CA PHE A 45 1.10 1.45 6.89
C PHE A 45 1.93 1.19 8.15
N ALA A 46 2.85 0.22 8.08
CA ALA A 46 3.76 -0.12 9.17
C ALA A 46 5.21 -0.23 8.69
N VAL A 47 6.14 0.28 9.50
CA VAL A 47 7.58 0.03 9.35
C VAL A 47 7.93 -1.12 10.28
N LEU A 48 8.18 -2.30 9.72
CA LEU A 48 8.42 -3.54 10.47
C LEU A 48 9.84 -3.55 11.07
N ASP A 49 10.82 -3.17 10.26
CA ASP A 49 12.21 -3.02 10.68
C ASP A 49 12.91 -1.89 9.90
N GLU A 50 14.23 -1.88 9.86
CA GLU A 50 15.03 -0.85 9.20
C GLU A 50 14.93 -0.87 7.66
N ARG A 51 14.53 -1.99 7.09
CA ARG A 51 14.48 -2.23 5.65
C ARG A 51 13.19 -2.91 5.18
N THR A 52 12.27 -3.20 6.08
CA THR A 52 11.02 -3.88 5.73
C THR A 52 9.83 -3.04 6.15
N VAL A 53 8.92 -2.81 5.21
CA VAL A 53 7.66 -2.11 5.46
C VAL A 53 6.49 -2.96 4.97
N ALA A 54 5.31 -2.70 5.51
CA ALA A 54 4.10 -3.35 5.04
C ALA A 54 2.92 -2.38 5.03
N TYR A 55 1.91 -2.68 4.20
CA TYR A 55 0.64 -1.98 4.28
C TYR A 55 -0.55 -2.89 4.00
N LEU A 56 -1.70 -2.52 4.59
CA LEU A 56 -2.98 -3.18 4.31
C LEU A 56 -3.45 -2.82 2.91
N ASP A 57 -3.67 -3.81 2.07
CA ASP A 57 -4.33 -3.64 0.78
C ASP A 57 -5.81 -3.97 0.94
N LEU A 58 -6.65 -2.94 0.87
CA LEU A 58 -8.09 -3.06 1.07
C LEU A 58 -8.79 -3.33 -0.27
N PHE A 59 -9.88 -4.11 -0.22
CA PHE A 59 -10.71 -4.30 -1.41
C PHE A 59 -11.21 -2.96 -1.95
N GLY A 60 -10.88 -2.70 -3.21
CA GLY A 60 -11.24 -1.50 -3.96
C GLY A 60 -11.64 -1.83 -5.39
N SER A 61 -11.59 -0.83 -6.25
CA SER A 61 -11.97 -0.97 -7.68
C SER A 61 -10.88 -1.61 -8.53
N GLY A 62 -9.60 -1.54 -8.11
CA GLY A 62 -8.45 -2.03 -8.89
C GLY A 62 -7.64 -3.09 -8.15
N VAL A 63 -6.80 -3.81 -8.89
CA VAL A 63 -5.95 -4.89 -8.39
C VAL A 63 -4.54 -4.84 -9.00
N GLU A 64 -4.21 -3.74 -9.66
CA GLU A 64 -2.98 -3.57 -10.44
C GLU A 64 -1.73 -3.81 -9.61
N THR A 65 -1.69 -3.32 -8.36
CA THR A 65 -0.55 -3.55 -7.47
C THR A 65 -0.27 -5.04 -7.26
N ILE A 66 -1.30 -5.82 -6.90
CA ILE A 66 -1.17 -7.27 -6.70
C ILE A 66 -0.70 -7.95 -7.99
N ALA A 67 -1.32 -7.61 -9.13
CA ALA A 67 -0.96 -8.20 -10.42
C ALA A 67 0.50 -7.92 -10.79
N HIS A 68 0.96 -6.67 -10.64
CA HIS A 68 2.34 -6.28 -10.95
C HIS A 68 3.36 -6.89 -9.99
N LEU A 69 3.02 -6.99 -8.70
CA LEU A 69 3.91 -7.64 -7.73
C LEU A 69 4.05 -9.14 -8.01
N ARG A 70 2.98 -9.81 -8.43
CA ARG A 70 3.03 -11.23 -8.86
C ARG A 70 3.83 -11.42 -10.14
N ASP A 71 3.87 -10.41 -11.00
CA ASP A 71 4.60 -10.43 -12.28
C ASP A 71 6.11 -10.20 -12.08
N ASN A 72 6.51 -9.18 -11.30
CA ASN A 72 7.92 -8.79 -11.20
C ASN A 72 8.39 -8.25 -9.84
N GLY A 73 7.50 -8.04 -8.89
CA GLY A 73 7.79 -7.58 -7.53
C GLY A 73 8.16 -6.10 -7.39
N ARG A 74 8.45 -5.36 -8.46
CA ARG A 74 8.93 -3.98 -8.37
C ARG A 74 7.87 -3.02 -7.83
N ILE A 75 8.25 -2.24 -6.81
CA ILE A 75 7.35 -1.30 -6.16
C ILE A 75 8.11 -0.05 -5.70
N THR A 76 7.42 1.08 -5.74
CA THR A 76 7.86 2.32 -5.11
C THR A 76 6.74 2.83 -4.22
N VAL A 77 7.05 3.12 -2.97
CA VAL A 77 6.18 3.86 -2.06
C VAL A 77 6.71 5.28 -1.91
N MET A 78 5.81 6.25 -2.00
CA MET A 78 6.15 7.66 -1.86
C MET A 78 5.28 8.32 -0.79
N PHE A 79 5.92 9.04 0.12
CA PHE A 79 5.30 9.93 1.09
C PHE A 79 5.61 11.37 0.71
N CYS A 80 4.60 12.22 0.74
CA CYS A 80 4.72 13.66 0.52
C CYS A 80 4.25 14.39 1.76
N SER A 81 5.08 15.29 2.30
CA SER A 81 4.61 16.21 3.31
C SER A 81 3.81 17.35 2.69
N PHE A 82 2.64 17.58 3.22
CA PHE A 82 1.77 18.72 2.89
C PHE A 82 1.85 19.82 3.94
N THR A 83 2.80 19.72 4.89
CA THR A 83 3.03 20.66 5.98
C THR A 83 4.28 21.51 5.73
N ARG A 84 4.71 22.28 6.73
CA ARG A 84 5.92 23.08 6.65
C ARG A 84 7.21 22.25 6.57
N ASN A 85 7.17 20.96 6.95
CA ASN A 85 8.28 20.02 6.80
C ASN A 85 8.35 19.55 5.34
N SER A 86 8.90 20.39 4.46
CA SER A 86 8.96 20.16 3.02
C SER A 86 9.87 18.97 2.67
N ARG A 87 9.27 17.78 2.51
CA ARG A 87 9.99 16.54 2.19
C ARG A 87 9.12 15.62 1.32
N ILE A 88 9.77 14.95 0.37
CA ILE A 88 9.24 13.78 -0.34
C ILE A 88 10.16 12.61 -0.04
N LEU A 89 9.65 11.55 0.59
CA LEU A 89 10.39 10.31 0.85
C LEU A 89 9.94 9.24 -0.14
N ARG A 90 10.89 8.51 -0.73
CA ARG A 90 10.61 7.33 -1.56
C ARG A 90 11.32 6.11 -1.04
N LEU A 91 10.58 5.03 -0.95
CA LEU A 91 11.07 3.69 -0.66
C LEU A 91 10.94 2.89 -1.96
N PHE A 92 12.07 2.47 -2.51
CA PHE A 92 12.12 1.60 -3.69
C PHE A 92 12.47 0.20 -3.24
N GLY A 93 11.83 -0.81 -3.76
CA GLY A 93 12.11 -2.18 -3.35
C GLY A 93 11.34 -3.24 -4.11
N THR A 94 11.39 -4.43 -3.55
CA THR A 94 10.67 -5.61 -4.03
C THR A 94 9.54 -5.95 -3.08
N GLY A 95 8.32 -5.98 -3.60
CA GLY A 95 7.11 -6.28 -2.84
C GLY A 95 6.61 -7.69 -3.08
N ARG A 96 6.01 -8.28 -2.05
CA ARG A 96 5.26 -9.54 -2.12
C ARG A 96 3.88 -9.39 -1.52
N VAL A 97 2.97 -10.24 -1.97
CA VAL A 97 1.57 -10.23 -1.56
C VAL A 97 1.33 -11.38 -0.59
N LEU A 98 0.87 -11.08 0.61
CA LEU A 98 0.42 -12.10 1.57
C LEU A 98 -1.09 -12.15 1.59
N ARG A 99 -1.64 -13.35 1.37
CA ARG A 99 -3.06 -13.62 1.43
C ARG A 99 -3.51 -13.74 2.90
N PRO A 100 -4.79 -13.51 3.22
CA PRO A 100 -5.28 -13.67 4.60
C PRO A 100 -5.11 -15.08 5.20
N ASP A 101 -4.98 -16.12 4.36
CA ASP A 101 -4.76 -17.52 4.76
C ASP A 101 -3.26 -17.90 4.86
N ASP A 102 -2.33 -16.99 4.57
CA ASP A 102 -0.89 -17.23 4.74
C ASP A 102 -0.49 -17.16 6.23
N ALA A 103 0.40 -18.06 6.66
CA ALA A 103 0.89 -18.07 8.04
C ALA A 103 1.61 -16.77 8.42
N GLU A 104 2.35 -16.17 7.48
CA GLU A 104 3.06 -14.91 7.70
C GLU A 104 2.07 -13.73 7.84
N PHE A 105 0.95 -13.75 7.11
CA PHE A 105 -0.12 -12.76 7.28
C PHE A 105 -0.62 -12.73 8.72
N ALA A 106 -0.90 -13.89 9.31
CA ALA A 106 -1.40 -14.00 10.68
C ALA A 106 -0.43 -13.41 11.73
N VAL A 107 0.86 -13.42 11.44
CA VAL A 107 1.89 -12.81 12.30
C VAL A 107 1.92 -11.29 12.11
N LEU A 108 1.94 -10.83 10.86
CA LEU A 108 2.17 -9.42 10.55
C LEU A 108 0.93 -8.54 10.70
N ILE A 109 -0.27 -9.10 10.61
CA ILE A 109 -1.52 -8.35 10.76
C ILE A 109 -1.61 -7.64 12.13
N GLY A 110 -0.95 -8.17 13.16
CA GLY A 110 -0.89 -7.57 14.50
C GLY A 110 -0.18 -6.19 14.57
N HIS A 111 0.54 -5.78 13.52
CA HIS A 111 1.10 -4.42 13.41
C HIS A 111 0.05 -3.36 13.04
N PHE A 112 -1.15 -3.78 12.67
CA PHE A 112 -2.25 -2.94 12.23
C PHE A 112 -3.45 -3.08 13.18
N GLY A 113 -4.29 -2.06 13.25
CA GLY A 113 -5.54 -2.16 13.99
C GLY A 113 -6.56 -3.10 13.30
N ASP A 114 -7.61 -3.45 14.01
CA ASP A 114 -8.68 -4.36 13.57
C ASP A 114 -9.91 -3.64 12.99
N ARG A 115 -9.83 -2.32 12.77
CA ARG A 115 -10.97 -1.52 12.31
C ARG A 115 -11.38 -1.75 10.85
N HIS A 116 -10.46 -2.26 10.02
CA HIS A 116 -10.69 -2.40 8.58
C HIS A 116 -11.24 -3.79 8.23
N ALA A 117 -12.54 -3.87 7.94
CA ALA A 117 -13.20 -5.12 7.61
C ALA A 117 -12.87 -5.63 6.18
N GLY A 118 -12.37 -4.77 5.30
CA GLY A 118 -12.14 -5.07 3.89
C GLY A 118 -10.70 -5.42 3.53
N VAL A 119 -9.93 -6.03 4.43
CA VAL A 119 -8.53 -6.38 4.15
C VAL A 119 -8.47 -7.49 3.10
N ARG A 120 -7.88 -7.19 1.95
CA ARG A 120 -7.68 -8.11 0.83
C ARG A 120 -6.37 -8.86 0.92
N ALA A 121 -5.31 -8.15 1.30
CA ALA A 121 -3.96 -8.69 1.41
C ALA A 121 -3.10 -7.80 2.30
N LEU A 122 -1.95 -8.30 2.72
CA LEU A 122 -0.82 -7.48 3.15
C LEU A 122 0.19 -7.40 2.00
N ILE A 123 0.64 -6.20 1.72
CA ILE A 123 1.79 -5.99 0.83
C ILE A 123 3.00 -5.74 1.70
N VAL A 124 3.95 -6.66 1.65
CA VAL A 124 5.24 -6.55 2.36
C VAL A 124 6.31 -6.16 1.37
N ILE A 125 7.18 -5.23 1.73
CA ILE A 125 8.17 -4.63 0.83
C ILE A 125 9.54 -4.70 1.49
N ASP A 126 10.46 -5.37 0.84
CA ASP A 126 11.89 -5.35 1.15
C ASP A 126 12.49 -4.11 0.47
N VAL A 127 12.88 -3.12 1.27
CA VAL A 127 13.33 -1.81 0.80
C VAL A 127 14.80 -1.87 0.40
N GLU A 128 15.09 -1.66 -0.86
CA GLU A 128 16.43 -1.70 -1.46
C GLU A 128 17.10 -0.32 -1.42
N ARG A 129 16.31 0.74 -1.65
CA ARG A 129 16.79 2.12 -1.70
C ARG A 129 15.81 3.06 -1.02
N ILE A 130 16.34 3.94 -0.18
CA ILE A 130 15.61 4.99 0.53
C ILE A 130 16.17 6.33 0.07
N ALA A 131 15.33 7.20 -0.47
CA ALA A 131 15.78 8.52 -0.93
C ALA A 131 14.74 9.59 -0.62
N ASP A 132 15.21 10.74 -0.17
CA ASP A 132 14.36 11.92 -0.06
C ASP A 132 14.65 12.94 -1.17
N ALA A 133 13.73 13.86 -1.31
CA ALA A 133 13.85 15.04 -2.15
C ALA A 133 13.11 16.21 -1.50
N CYS A 134 13.48 17.45 -1.88
CA CYS A 134 12.74 18.62 -1.44
C CYS A 134 11.32 18.60 -2.01
N GLY A 135 10.36 18.91 -1.18
CA GLY A 135 8.95 19.05 -1.54
C GLY A 135 8.54 20.51 -1.83
N PHE A 136 9.45 21.36 -2.31
CA PHE A 136 9.25 22.82 -2.37
C PHE A 136 8.06 23.26 -3.23
N ALA A 137 7.67 22.46 -4.22
CA ALA A 137 6.50 22.72 -5.05
C ALA A 137 5.23 21.97 -4.59
N VAL A 138 5.34 21.13 -3.55
CA VAL A 138 4.17 20.46 -2.96
C VAL A 138 3.37 21.50 -2.16
N PRO A 139 2.07 21.66 -2.44
CA PRO A 139 1.27 22.67 -1.75
C PRO A 139 0.99 22.27 -0.30
N TYR A 140 0.58 23.24 0.50
CA TYR A 140 0.09 22.99 1.84
C TYR A 140 -1.34 22.48 1.80
N TYR A 141 -1.60 21.39 2.53
CA TYR A 141 -2.96 20.90 2.80
C TYR A 141 -3.12 20.61 4.29
N GLU A 142 -4.32 20.78 4.77
CA GLU A 142 -4.72 20.41 6.11
C GLU A 142 -5.62 19.17 6.02
N LEU A 143 -5.32 18.15 6.81
CA LEU A 143 -6.20 17.01 6.97
C LEU A 143 -7.39 17.43 7.83
N VAL A 144 -8.56 17.52 7.23
CA VAL A 144 -9.81 17.83 7.92
C VAL A 144 -10.36 16.57 8.60
N ASP A 145 -10.40 15.45 7.90
CA ASP A 145 -10.90 14.16 8.39
C ASP A 145 -10.53 13.03 7.43
N GLU A 146 -10.57 11.77 7.90
CA GLU A 146 -10.54 10.58 7.06
C GLU A 146 -11.92 10.28 6.47
N ARG A 147 -11.97 9.75 5.25
CA ARG A 147 -13.24 9.36 4.62
C ARG A 147 -13.70 7.99 5.13
N PRO A 148 -14.80 7.86 5.87
CA PRO A 148 -15.24 6.57 6.41
C PRO A 148 -15.93 5.66 5.37
N VAL A 149 -15.99 6.09 4.10
CA VAL A 149 -16.84 5.47 3.06
C VAL A 149 -16.43 4.03 2.77
N LEU A 150 -15.13 3.76 2.67
CA LEU A 150 -14.64 2.42 2.34
C LEU A 150 -14.90 1.44 3.49
N ASP A 151 -14.55 1.80 4.71
CA ASP A 151 -14.82 0.97 5.89
C ASP A 151 -16.32 0.75 6.10
N ALA A 152 -17.14 1.81 6.00
CA ALA A 152 -18.57 1.71 6.11
C ALA A 152 -19.19 0.80 5.02
N HIS A 153 -18.59 0.75 3.83
CA HIS A 153 -18.98 -0.17 2.77
C HIS A 153 -18.65 -1.61 3.15
N HIS A 154 -17.42 -1.88 3.61
CA HIS A 154 -16.97 -3.23 3.95
C HIS A 154 -17.66 -3.80 5.18
N HIS A 155 -17.93 -3.00 6.21
CA HIS A 155 -18.72 -3.44 7.38
C HIS A 155 -20.16 -3.87 7.05
N LYS A 156 -20.68 -3.48 5.89
CA LYS A 156 -22.02 -3.86 5.40
C LYS A 156 -21.99 -4.89 4.28
N ALA A 157 -20.81 -5.24 3.79
CA ALA A 157 -20.68 -6.15 2.65
C ALA A 157 -21.05 -7.57 3.06
N SER A 158 -21.77 -8.28 2.18
CA SER A 158 -22.07 -9.71 2.35
C SER A 158 -21.01 -10.58 1.68
N ASP A 159 -21.01 -11.87 2.01
CA ASP A 159 -20.13 -12.87 1.38
C ASP A 159 -20.28 -12.91 -0.14
N GLU A 160 -21.51 -12.74 -0.65
CA GLU A 160 -21.74 -12.66 -2.09
C GLU A 160 -21.17 -11.39 -2.71
N ALA A 161 -21.11 -10.29 -1.96
CA ALA A 161 -20.45 -9.06 -2.42
C ALA A 161 -18.93 -9.29 -2.54
N TYR A 162 -18.30 -9.93 -1.55
CA TYR A 162 -16.89 -10.30 -1.62
C TYR A 162 -16.61 -11.30 -2.73
N THR A 163 -17.44 -12.31 -2.93
CA THR A 163 -17.32 -13.27 -4.05
C THR A 163 -17.28 -12.51 -5.40
N ARG A 164 -18.16 -11.52 -5.60
CA ARG A 164 -18.16 -10.68 -6.81
C ARG A 164 -16.91 -9.81 -6.91
N LEU A 165 -16.42 -9.27 -5.79
CA LEU A 165 -15.19 -8.47 -5.76
C LEU A 165 -13.97 -9.31 -6.13
N ILE A 166 -13.83 -10.49 -5.55
CA ILE A 166 -12.76 -11.45 -5.85
C ILE A 166 -12.80 -11.83 -7.34
N HIS A 167 -13.96 -12.21 -7.85
CA HIS A 167 -14.10 -12.56 -9.27
C HIS A 167 -13.69 -11.42 -10.20
N ARG A 168 -14.08 -10.17 -9.91
CA ARG A 168 -13.73 -8.98 -10.69
C ARG A 168 -12.22 -8.68 -10.62
N ASN A 169 -11.59 -8.95 -9.48
CA ASN A 169 -10.18 -8.68 -9.21
C ASN A 169 -9.24 -9.86 -9.54
N ARG A 170 -9.68 -10.85 -10.32
CA ARG A 170 -8.82 -11.96 -10.76
C ARG A 170 -7.77 -11.53 -11.77
N ARG A 171 -7.99 -10.40 -12.45
CA ARG A 171 -7.07 -9.85 -13.44
C ARG A 171 -7.01 -8.34 -13.34
N SER A 172 -5.82 -7.79 -13.64
CA SER A 172 -5.62 -6.35 -13.83
C SER A 172 -6.32 -5.85 -15.10
N ILE A 173 -6.32 -4.53 -15.30
CA ILE A 173 -6.84 -3.90 -16.53
C ILE A 173 -6.09 -4.33 -17.78
N ASP A 174 -4.81 -4.74 -17.66
CA ASP A 174 -3.98 -5.26 -18.74
C ASP A 174 -4.01 -6.79 -18.85
N GLY A 175 -4.87 -7.46 -18.06
CA GLY A 175 -5.10 -8.90 -18.15
C GLY A 175 -4.12 -9.78 -17.34
N LEU A 176 -3.20 -9.20 -16.59
CA LEU A 176 -2.30 -9.94 -15.70
C LEU A 176 -3.07 -10.63 -14.58
N ALA A 177 -2.64 -11.83 -14.19
CA ALA A 177 -3.22 -12.55 -13.08
C ALA A 177 -3.00 -11.81 -11.75
N ALA A 178 -4.06 -11.72 -10.94
CA ALA A 178 -4.04 -11.03 -9.67
C ALA A 178 -4.58 -11.91 -8.53
N LEU A 179 -5.88 -11.90 -8.23
CA LEU A 179 -6.43 -12.78 -7.20
C LEU A 179 -6.70 -14.18 -7.74
N ASP A 180 -6.42 -15.19 -6.94
CA ASP A 180 -6.78 -16.57 -7.24
C ASP A 180 -8.30 -16.79 -7.04
N ALA A 181 -8.84 -17.86 -7.63
CA ALA A 181 -10.27 -18.14 -7.53
C ALA A 181 -10.72 -18.50 -6.10
N ASP A 182 -9.80 -19.03 -5.31
CA ASP A 182 -9.96 -19.45 -3.91
C ASP A 182 -9.44 -18.39 -2.92
N HIS A 183 -9.23 -17.15 -3.37
CA HIS A 183 -8.83 -16.07 -2.46
C HIS A 183 -9.87 -15.91 -1.35
N PRO A 184 -9.47 -15.95 -0.06
CA PRO A 184 -10.43 -15.84 1.02
C PRO A 184 -11.10 -14.47 1.07
N ALA A 185 -12.37 -14.44 1.48
CA ALA A 185 -13.02 -13.20 1.89
C ALA A 185 -12.43 -12.73 3.22
N PRO A 186 -12.40 -11.42 3.49
CA PRO A 186 -11.88 -10.88 4.74
C PRO A 186 -12.71 -11.23 5.95
#